data_4d7a67a91850749fadef062103bc8747
#
_entry.id   4d7a67a91850749fadef062103bc8747
#
_cell.length_a   1.000
_cell.length_b   1.000
_cell.length_c   1.000
_cell.angle_alpha   90.00
_cell.angle_beta   90.00
_cell.angle_gamma   90.00
#
_symmetry.space_group_name_H-M   'P 1'
#
loop_
_entity.id
_entity.type
_entity.pdbx_description
1 polymer ?
#
loop_
_entity_poly.entity_id
_entity_poly.type
_entity_poly.pdbx_seq_one_letter_code
_entity_poly.pdbx_strand_id
1 'polypeptide(L)'
;MSEVSGNRITEAVTADRLSKDGGIRKEKITLLKEYVTALYVNGDHYTDIVCTCTDIYELCIGRLFCDGWISSAEDIKGFEIMEEEGRASFEVKADAPEEVLPEPLTCSGFGEKDLYAAAGSFAAGLPVHEATFAAHCAMLIRGGTVLYTCEDISRHNALDKAIGFMVSNRLSPDGMVLFSSGRMPTDMIKKAVLAGIGTVAGKENPTADSVALAKKYGITLIGRLSPNGYVVLPED
;
A
#
# COMPACT_ATOMS: atom_id res chain seq x y z
N MET A 1 -6.11 -8.80 -20.20
CA MET A 1 -6.68 -7.71 -19.38
C MET A 1 -7.94 -7.23 -20.08
N SER A 2 -9.11 -7.41 -19.49
CA SER A 2 -10.39 -7.11 -20.13
C SER A 2 -10.67 -5.60 -20.11
N GLU A 3 -11.22 -5.06 -21.19
CA GLU A 3 -11.61 -3.64 -21.36
C GLU A 3 -12.57 -3.11 -20.27
N VAL A 4 -13.18 -3.99 -19.48
CA VAL A 4 -14.12 -3.63 -18.41
C VAL A 4 -13.43 -2.98 -17.20
N SER A 5 -12.14 -3.28 -16.92
CA SER A 5 -11.44 -2.72 -15.77
C SER A 5 -11.03 -1.24 -15.95
N GLY A 6 -10.72 -0.82 -17.17
CA GLY A 6 -10.25 0.56 -17.43
C GLY A 6 -11.31 1.64 -17.10
N ASN A 7 -12.58 1.35 -17.31
CA ASN A 7 -13.65 2.34 -17.11
C ASN A 7 -14.06 2.56 -15.65
N ARG A 8 -13.65 1.67 -14.72
CA ARG A 8 -13.91 1.83 -13.28
C ARG A 8 -12.81 2.60 -12.56
N ILE A 9 -11.58 2.58 -13.10
CA ILE A 9 -10.40 3.16 -12.47
C ILE A 9 -10.18 4.60 -12.92
N THR A 10 -10.41 4.89 -14.19
CA THR A 10 -10.08 6.19 -14.80
C THR A 10 -11.21 6.74 -15.64
N GLU A 11 -11.16 8.07 -15.86
CA GLU A 11 -12.05 8.80 -16.75
C GLU A 11 -11.26 9.81 -17.58
N ALA A 12 -11.54 9.89 -18.89
CA ALA A 12 -10.95 10.86 -19.77
C ALA A 12 -11.81 12.12 -19.83
N VAL A 13 -11.24 13.27 -19.49
CA VAL A 13 -11.90 14.58 -19.56
C VAL A 13 -11.17 15.51 -20.53
N THR A 14 -11.89 16.47 -21.12
CA THR A 14 -11.28 17.53 -21.92
C THR A 14 -11.00 18.73 -21.03
N ALA A 15 -9.76 19.16 -20.97
CA ALA A 15 -9.30 20.29 -20.17
C ALA A 15 -8.63 21.37 -21.05
N ASP A 16 -8.55 22.58 -20.53
CA ASP A 16 -7.79 23.67 -21.15
C ASP A 16 -6.38 23.69 -20.55
N ARG A 17 -5.37 23.43 -21.39
CA ARG A 17 -3.97 23.65 -21.01
C ARG A 17 -3.58 25.09 -21.33
N LEU A 18 -3.15 25.80 -20.30
CA LEU A 18 -2.61 27.16 -20.43
C LEU A 18 -1.08 27.10 -20.49
N SER A 19 -0.49 27.73 -21.49
CA SER A 19 0.96 27.87 -21.59
C SER A 19 1.43 29.20 -21.02
N LYS A 20 2.73 29.29 -20.66
CA LYS A 20 3.34 30.48 -20.05
C LYS A 20 3.26 31.76 -20.93
N ASP A 21 3.19 31.59 -22.25
CA ASP A 21 3.04 32.64 -23.25
C ASP A 21 1.58 33.07 -23.49
N GLY A 22 0.64 32.53 -22.69
CA GLY A 22 -0.80 32.87 -22.75
C GLY A 22 -1.59 32.07 -23.75
N GLY A 23 -0.99 31.07 -24.41
CA GLY A 23 -1.72 30.13 -25.28
C GLY A 23 -2.68 29.24 -24.53
N ILE A 24 -3.85 28.96 -25.10
CA ILE A 24 -4.83 28.02 -24.56
C ILE A 24 -5.07 26.94 -25.62
N ARG A 25 -4.95 25.67 -25.21
CA ARG A 25 -5.30 24.54 -26.07
C ARG A 25 -6.14 23.53 -25.31
N LYS A 26 -7.07 22.90 -26.00
CA LYS A 26 -7.82 21.77 -25.47
C LYS A 26 -6.97 20.50 -25.55
N GLU A 27 -6.94 19.74 -24.46
CA GLU A 27 -6.32 18.42 -24.43
C GLU A 27 -7.18 17.43 -23.64
N LYS A 28 -7.05 16.14 -23.97
CA LYS A 28 -7.64 15.08 -23.16
C LYS A 28 -6.65 14.69 -22.07
N ILE A 29 -7.13 14.68 -20.82
CA ILE A 29 -6.39 14.20 -19.66
C ILE A 29 -7.14 13.02 -19.05
N THR A 30 -6.41 12.09 -18.45
CA THR A 30 -6.98 10.94 -17.73
C THR A 30 -6.98 11.24 -16.23
N LEU A 31 -8.15 11.15 -15.61
CA LEU A 31 -8.32 11.35 -14.17
C LEU A 31 -8.57 10.02 -13.49
N LEU A 32 -8.05 9.86 -12.27
CA LEU A 32 -8.35 8.73 -11.40
C LEU A 32 -9.77 8.90 -10.84
N LYS A 33 -10.54 7.82 -10.81
CA LYS A 33 -11.86 7.79 -10.18
C LYS A 33 -11.73 7.34 -8.73
N GLU A 34 -12.51 7.98 -7.86
CA GLU A 34 -12.68 7.51 -6.49
C GLU A 34 -13.74 6.41 -6.45
N TYR A 35 -13.40 5.31 -5.80
CA TYR A 35 -14.31 4.22 -5.52
C TYR A 35 -14.45 4.08 -4.01
N VAL A 36 -15.67 3.86 -3.52
CA VAL A 36 -15.92 3.67 -2.10
C VAL A 36 -16.28 2.22 -1.85
N THR A 37 -15.51 1.58 -0.97
CA THR A 37 -15.81 0.24 -0.46
C THR A 37 -16.33 0.36 0.96
N ALA A 38 -17.61 0.05 1.18
CA ALA A 38 -18.19 -0.12 2.51
C ALA A 38 -17.77 -1.51 3.06
N LEU A 39 -16.92 -1.51 4.08
CA LEU A 39 -16.41 -2.72 4.73
C LEU A 39 -17.30 -3.09 5.92
N TYR A 40 -17.80 -4.32 5.90
CA TYR A 40 -18.58 -4.93 6.97
C TYR A 40 -17.81 -6.04 7.65
N VAL A 41 -17.92 -6.16 8.96
CA VAL A 41 -17.28 -7.20 9.77
C VAL A 41 -18.34 -7.85 10.66
N ASN A 42 -18.48 -9.16 10.58
CA ASN A 42 -19.44 -9.95 11.34
C ASN A 42 -20.90 -9.45 11.22
N GLY A 43 -21.24 -8.89 10.05
CA GLY A 43 -22.57 -8.36 9.74
C GLY A 43 -22.75 -6.84 9.99
N ASP A 44 -21.89 -6.23 10.78
CA ASP A 44 -21.95 -4.80 11.10
C ASP A 44 -21.09 -3.96 10.16
N HIS A 45 -21.57 -2.76 9.81
CA HIS A 45 -20.77 -1.79 9.06
C HIS A 45 -19.59 -1.32 9.91
N TYR A 46 -18.38 -1.51 9.38
CA TYR A 46 -17.16 -1.13 10.08
C TYR A 46 -16.62 0.22 9.62
N THR A 47 -16.38 0.38 8.33
CA THR A 47 -15.83 1.63 7.77
C THR A 47 -16.05 1.73 6.27
N ASP A 48 -16.01 2.96 5.76
CA ASP A 48 -15.95 3.24 4.33
C ASP A 48 -14.51 3.56 3.92
N ILE A 49 -14.03 2.93 2.85
CA ILE A 49 -12.68 3.13 2.32
C ILE A 49 -12.78 3.76 0.94
N VAL A 50 -12.29 4.99 0.81
CA VAL A 50 -12.10 5.62 -0.51
C VAL A 50 -10.81 5.07 -1.11
N CYS A 51 -10.91 4.38 -2.25
CA CYS A 51 -9.80 3.63 -2.85
C CYS A 51 -9.86 3.64 -4.38
N THR A 52 -8.86 3.05 -5.01
CA THR A 52 -8.92 2.63 -6.41
C THR A 52 -9.59 1.25 -6.49
N CYS A 53 -10.53 1.06 -7.43
CA CYS A 53 -11.28 -0.19 -7.61
C CYS A 53 -10.41 -1.31 -8.19
N THR A 54 -9.35 -1.67 -7.46
CA THR A 54 -8.46 -2.80 -7.72
C THR A 54 -8.06 -3.44 -6.41
N ASP A 55 -7.76 -4.74 -6.42
CA ASP A 55 -7.23 -5.47 -5.26
C ASP A 55 -8.06 -5.21 -3.96
N ILE A 56 -9.40 -5.19 -4.10
CA ILE A 56 -10.32 -4.87 -2.99
C ILE A 56 -10.22 -5.93 -1.88
N TYR A 57 -10.01 -7.19 -2.25
CA TYR A 57 -9.81 -8.27 -1.28
C TYR A 57 -8.57 -8.01 -0.43
N GLU A 58 -7.43 -7.74 -1.06
CA GLU A 58 -6.17 -7.44 -0.41
C GLU A 58 -6.28 -6.18 0.45
N LEU A 59 -6.96 -5.13 -0.06
CA LEU A 59 -7.21 -3.91 0.71
C LEU A 59 -7.96 -4.21 2.02
N CYS A 60 -9.05 -4.98 1.93
CA CYS A 60 -9.87 -5.31 3.10
C CYS A 60 -9.10 -6.19 4.10
N ILE A 61 -8.37 -7.21 3.62
CA ILE A 61 -7.55 -8.09 4.47
C ILE A 61 -6.48 -7.27 5.19
N GLY A 62 -5.74 -6.41 4.47
CA GLY A 62 -4.71 -5.59 5.09
C GLY A 62 -5.27 -4.59 6.10
N ARG A 63 -6.43 -4.02 5.81
CA ARG A 63 -7.16 -3.14 6.73
C ARG A 63 -7.56 -3.87 8.01
N LEU A 64 -8.21 -5.03 7.88
CA LEU A 64 -8.64 -5.85 9.01
C LEU A 64 -7.45 -6.33 9.86
N PHE A 65 -6.34 -6.69 9.20
CA PHE A 65 -5.11 -7.09 9.87
C PHE A 65 -4.49 -5.92 10.65
N CYS A 66 -4.31 -4.76 10.01
CA CYS A 66 -3.70 -3.60 10.64
C CYS A 66 -4.55 -2.99 11.76
N ASP A 67 -5.87 -3.18 11.70
CA ASP A 67 -6.80 -2.70 12.72
C ASP A 67 -7.05 -3.76 13.83
N GLY A 68 -6.44 -4.96 13.75
CA GLY A 68 -6.50 -5.98 14.80
C GLY A 68 -7.76 -6.87 14.80
N TRP A 69 -8.52 -6.90 13.69
CA TRP A 69 -9.64 -7.83 13.53
C TRP A 69 -9.19 -9.26 13.24
N ILE A 70 -8.05 -9.40 12.59
CA ILE A 70 -7.43 -10.68 12.26
C ILE A 70 -5.93 -10.63 12.56
N SER A 71 -5.35 -11.76 12.92
CA SER A 71 -3.91 -11.95 13.08
C SER A 71 -3.30 -12.74 11.91
N SER A 72 -4.14 -13.43 11.17
CA SER A 72 -3.75 -14.28 10.03
C SER A 72 -4.94 -14.53 9.11
N ALA A 73 -4.70 -15.12 7.93
CA ALA A 73 -5.76 -15.52 7.01
C ALA A 73 -6.71 -16.57 7.58
N GLU A 74 -6.25 -17.39 8.54
CA GLU A 74 -7.03 -18.44 9.21
C GLU A 74 -8.12 -17.86 10.13
N ASP A 75 -8.09 -16.58 10.45
CA ASP A 75 -9.11 -15.91 11.25
C ASP A 75 -10.35 -15.53 10.44
N ILE A 76 -10.27 -15.62 9.13
CA ILE A 76 -11.38 -15.35 8.21
C ILE A 76 -12.18 -16.62 8.04
N LYS A 77 -13.47 -16.58 8.45
CA LYS A 77 -14.43 -17.70 8.29
C LYS A 77 -15.10 -17.67 6.92
N GLY A 78 -15.33 -16.48 6.37
CA GLY A 78 -15.95 -16.26 5.08
C GLY A 78 -15.85 -14.80 4.63
N PHE A 79 -16.04 -14.56 3.35
CA PHE A 79 -16.12 -13.22 2.80
C PHE A 79 -16.99 -13.17 1.55
N GLU A 80 -17.51 -11.99 1.26
CA GLU A 80 -18.22 -11.66 0.03
C GLU A 80 -17.81 -10.26 -0.43
N ILE A 81 -17.48 -10.11 -1.71
CA ILE A 81 -17.12 -8.82 -2.31
C ILE A 81 -18.05 -8.55 -3.48
N MET A 82 -18.85 -7.51 -3.34
CA MET A 82 -19.80 -7.02 -4.35
C MET A 82 -19.29 -5.68 -4.89
N GLU A 83 -18.35 -5.74 -5.83
CA GLU A 83 -17.70 -4.54 -6.37
C GLU A 83 -18.69 -3.57 -7.05
N GLU A 84 -19.79 -4.06 -7.63
CA GLU A 84 -20.79 -3.19 -8.26
C GLU A 84 -21.59 -2.38 -7.24
N GLU A 85 -21.72 -2.89 -6.03
CA GLU A 85 -22.41 -2.26 -4.91
C GLU A 85 -21.46 -1.46 -4.01
N GLY A 86 -20.14 -1.54 -4.25
CA GLY A 86 -19.15 -0.94 -3.35
C GLY A 86 -19.15 -1.56 -1.97
N ARG A 87 -19.36 -2.88 -1.86
CA ARG A 87 -19.51 -3.56 -0.58
C ARG A 87 -18.55 -4.75 -0.47
N ALA A 88 -17.88 -4.84 0.68
CA ALA A 88 -17.09 -5.99 1.09
C ALA A 88 -17.52 -6.42 2.50
N SER A 89 -17.81 -7.70 2.69
CA SER A 89 -18.26 -8.28 3.96
C SER A 89 -17.35 -9.42 4.37
N PHE A 90 -16.91 -9.44 5.62
CA PHE A 90 -16.04 -10.46 6.17
C PHE A 90 -16.62 -11.02 7.47
N GLU A 91 -16.62 -12.35 7.58
CA GLU A 91 -16.85 -13.05 8.83
C GLU A 91 -15.51 -13.45 9.42
N VAL A 92 -15.18 -12.96 10.61
CA VAL A 92 -13.92 -13.20 11.29
C VAL A 92 -14.15 -13.88 12.65
N LYS A 93 -13.07 -14.42 13.25
CA LYS A 93 -13.15 -15.09 14.56
C LYS A 93 -13.33 -14.12 15.71
N ALA A 94 -12.68 -12.96 15.64
CA ALA A 94 -12.76 -11.95 16.69
C ALA A 94 -14.13 -11.27 16.73
N ASP A 95 -14.64 -11.00 17.93
CA ASP A 95 -15.89 -10.24 18.14
C ASP A 95 -15.61 -8.72 18.18
N ALA A 96 -14.37 -8.32 18.44
CA ALA A 96 -13.89 -6.94 18.46
C ALA A 96 -12.40 -6.89 18.07
N PRO A 97 -11.92 -5.75 17.53
CA PRO A 97 -10.52 -5.61 17.21
C PRO A 97 -9.66 -5.52 18.49
N GLU A 98 -8.50 -6.16 18.48
CA GLU A 98 -7.50 -6.09 19.54
C GLU A 98 -6.27 -5.32 19.06
N GLU A 99 -5.95 -4.21 19.70
CA GLU A 99 -4.70 -3.48 19.44
C GLU A 99 -3.54 -4.19 20.16
N VAL A 100 -2.93 -5.16 19.47
CA VAL A 100 -1.73 -5.84 19.95
C VAL A 100 -0.51 -5.14 19.35
N LEU A 101 0.23 -4.41 20.19
CA LEU A 101 1.55 -3.90 19.79
C LEU A 101 2.56 -5.05 19.88
N PRO A 102 3.21 -5.42 18.76
CA PRO A 102 4.18 -6.52 18.77
C PRO A 102 5.43 -6.13 19.54
N GLU A 103 6.18 -7.14 19.98
CA GLU A 103 7.53 -6.95 20.48
C GLU A 103 8.44 -6.37 19.38
N PRO A 104 9.52 -5.67 19.76
CA PRO A 104 10.49 -5.17 18.79
C PRO A 104 11.04 -6.30 17.91
N LEU A 105 11.09 -6.02 16.61
CA LEU A 105 11.57 -6.98 15.62
C LEU A 105 13.09 -7.16 15.76
N THR A 106 13.55 -8.39 15.67
CA THR A 106 14.96 -8.68 15.38
C THR A 106 15.15 -8.52 13.89
N CYS A 107 15.66 -7.36 13.45
CA CYS A 107 15.80 -7.07 12.03
C CYS A 107 16.78 -8.06 11.37
N SER A 108 16.32 -8.79 10.37
CA SER A 108 17.13 -9.73 9.56
C SER A 108 17.95 -9.05 8.46
N GLY A 109 18.03 -7.71 8.48
CA GLY A 109 18.71 -6.95 7.43
C GLY A 109 17.95 -6.94 6.12
N PHE A 110 18.34 -6.06 5.22
CA PHE A 110 17.79 -5.99 3.86
C PHE A 110 18.88 -6.35 2.84
N GLY A 111 18.49 -6.89 1.68
CA GLY A 111 19.41 -7.07 0.55
C GLY A 111 19.38 -5.82 -0.34
N GLU A 112 20.56 -5.26 -0.70
CA GLU A 112 20.60 -4.15 -1.66
C GLU A 112 19.86 -4.45 -2.97
N LYS A 113 19.91 -5.71 -3.42
CA LYS A 113 19.17 -6.16 -4.61
C LYS A 113 17.67 -5.97 -4.50
N ASP A 114 17.09 -6.03 -3.29
CA ASP A 114 15.67 -5.80 -3.05
C ASP A 114 15.32 -4.33 -3.24
N LEU A 115 16.19 -3.44 -2.76
CA LEU A 115 16.02 -1.99 -2.93
C LEU A 115 16.12 -1.59 -4.40
N TYR A 116 17.11 -2.09 -5.13
CA TYR A 116 17.26 -1.78 -6.56
C TYR A 116 16.15 -2.43 -7.42
N ALA A 117 15.63 -3.58 -7.02
CA ALA A 117 14.45 -4.17 -7.67
C ALA A 117 13.20 -3.26 -7.51
N ALA A 118 12.96 -2.73 -6.28
CA ALA A 118 11.89 -1.78 -6.04
C ALA A 118 12.09 -0.47 -6.84
N ALA A 119 13.29 0.10 -6.79
CA ALA A 119 13.63 1.34 -7.50
C ALA A 119 13.49 1.20 -9.02
N GLY A 120 13.95 0.07 -9.57
CA GLY A 120 13.85 -0.25 -11.00
C GLY A 120 12.40 -0.43 -11.44
N SER A 121 11.61 -1.19 -10.69
CA SER A 121 10.18 -1.37 -10.97
C SER A 121 9.41 -0.06 -10.92
N PHE A 122 9.68 0.78 -9.93
CA PHE A 122 9.04 2.09 -9.84
C PHE A 122 9.45 3.02 -11.00
N ALA A 123 10.74 3.03 -11.36
CA ALA A 123 11.26 3.84 -12.47
C ALA A 123 10.81 3.36 -13.85
N ALA A 124 10.47 2.08 -14.00
CA ALA A 124 9.90 1.54 -15.24
C ALA A 124 8.47 2.04 -15.52
N GLY A 125 7.85 2.67 -14.54
CA GLY A 125 6.51 3.23 -14.64
C GLY A 125 5.42 2.30 -14.11
N LEU A 126 4.36 2.92 -13.60
CA LEU A 126 3.19 2.25 -13.09
C LEU A 126 1.95 2.77 -13.82
N PRO A 127 1.09 1.89 -14.34
CA PRO A 127 0.09 2.27 -15.33
C PRO A 127 -0.91 3.32 -14.84
N VAL A 128 -1.39 3.22 -13.60
CA VAL A 128 -2.37 4.18 -13.05
C VAL A 128 -1.69 5.49 -12.67
N HIS A 129 -0.52 5.40 -12.03
CA HIS A 129 0.27 6.58 -11.65
C HIS A 129 0.67 7.40 -12.89
N GLU A 130 1.21 6.77 -13.92
CA GLU A 130 1.64 7.46 -15.14
C GLU A 130 0.48 8.07 -15.92
N ALA A 131 -0.67 7.37 -15.97
CA ALA A 131 -1.84 7.87 -16.68
C ALA A 131 -2.51 9.05 -15.98
N THR A 132 -2.47 9.11 -14.64
CA THR A 132 -3.30 10.04 -13.85
C THR A 132 -2.50 11.01 -12.97
N PHE A 133 -1.25 10.71 -12.64
CA PHE A 133 -0.42 11.40 -11.63
C PHE A 133 -1.08 11.52 -10.25
N ALA A 134 -2.09 10.67 -9.96
CA ALA A 134 -2.93 10.75 -8.76
C ALA A 134 -2.91 9.49 -7.90
N ALA A 135 -2.15 8.45 -8.29
CA ALA A 135 -2.04 7.22 -7.54
C ALA A 135 -0.69 7.10 -6.84
N HIS A 136 -0.72 6.47 -5.67
CA HIS A 136 0.45 5.96 -4.95
C HIS A 136 0.62 4.47 -5.22
N CYS A 137 1.83 3.95 -4.99
CA CYS A 137 2.05 2.51 -5.06
C CYS A 137 2.70 1.96 -3.79
N ALA A 138 2.49 0.66 -3.57
CA ALA A 138 3.27 -0.14 -2.66
C ALA A 138 3.73 -1.43 -3.35
N MET A 139 4.87 -1.95 -2.92
CA MET A 139 5.44 -3.20 -3.43
C MET A 139 5.95 -4.05 -2.28
N LEU A 140 5.87 -5.37 -2.44
CA LEU A 140 6.56 -6.34 -1.59
C LEU A 140 7.70 -6.96 -2.40
N ILE A 141 8.91 -6.93 -1.84
CA ILE A 141 10.12 -7.39 -2.51
C ILE A 141 10.85 -8.35 -1.58
N ARG A 142 11.39 -9.44 -2.15
CA ARG A 142 12.26 -10.36 -1.44
C ARG A 142 13.18 -11.09 -2.40
N GLY A 143 14.45 -11.17 -2.04
CA GLY A 143 15.44 -11.90 -2.82
C GLY A 143 15.74 -11.28 -4.19
N GLY A 144 15.55 -9.96 -4.37
CA GLY A 144 15.71 -9.25 -5.64
C GLY A 144 14.50 -9.39 -6.57
N THR A 145 13.38 -9.96 -6.09
CA THR A 145 12.17 -10.17 -6.87
C THR A 145 11.02 -9.35 -6.28
N VAL A 146 10.32 -8.61 -7.12
CA VAL A 146 9.04 -7.95 -6.76
C VAL A 146 7.97 -9.03 -6.76
N LEU A 147 7.44 -9.34 -5.58
CA LEU A 147 6.40 -10.36 -5.37
C LEU A 147 5.01 -9.82 -5.64
N TYR A 148 4.80 -8.55 -5.34
CA TYR A 148 3.51 -7.88 -5.51
C TYR A 148 3.72 -6.39 -5.74
N THR A 149 2.88 -5.81 -6.58
CA THR A 149 2.79 -4.36 -6.82
C THR A 149 1.33 -3.96 -6.90
N CYS A 150 0.96 -2.92 -6.20
CA CYS A 150 -0.38 -2.34 -6.28
C CYS A 150 -0.32 -0.82 -6.36
N GLU A 151 -1.41 -0.24 -6.87
CA GLU A 151 -1.62 1.20 -6.92
C GLU A 151 -2.93 1.57 -6.24
N ASP A 152 -2.96 2.71 -5.56
CA ASP A 152 -4.17 3.25 -4.95
C ASP A 152 -4.11 4.79 -4.87
N ILE A 153 -5.27 5.44 -4.83
CA ILE A 153 -5.39 6.89 -4.60
C ILE A 153 -4.76 7.29 -3.25
N SER A 154 -4.80 6.39 -2.27
CA SER A 154 -4.24 6.59 -0.93
C SER A 154 -3.00 5.72 -0.72
N ARG A 155 -1.88 6.33 -0.27
CA ARG A 155 -0.69 5.59 0.13
C ARG A 155 -0.95 4.59 1.27
N HIS A 156 -1.93 4.88 2.16
CA HIS A 156 -2.31 3.97 3.24
C HIS A 156 -3.01 2.73 2.70
N ASN A 157 -3.91 2.91 1.73
CA ASN A 157 -4.57 1.80 1.08
C ASN A 157 -3.60 0.95 0.24
N ALA A 158 -2.66 1.59 -0.47
CA ALA A 158 -1.62 0.84 -1.19
C ALA A 158 -0.81 -0.03 -0.23
N LEU A 159 -0.49 0.49 0.96
CA LEU A 159 0.19 -0.29 2.00
C LEU A 159 -0.69 -1.43 2.52
N ASP A 160 -1.97 -1.15 2.79
CA ASP A 160 -2.93 -2.18 3.22
C ASP A 160 -3.07 -3.28 2.17
N LYS A 161 -3.16 -2.95 0.88
CA LYS A 161 -3.15 -3.93 -0.21
C LYS A 161 -1.91 -4.83 -0.17
N ALA A 162 -0.73 -4.24 0.00
CA ALA A 162 0.52 -4.99 0.07
C ALA A 162 0.57 -5.94 1.28
N ILE A 163 0.21 -5.44 2.47
CA ILE A 163 0.13 -6.27 3.69
C ILE A 163 -0.95 -7.34 3.53
N GLY A 164 -2.12 -6.99 3.00
CA GLY A 164 -3.20 -7.92 2.75
C GLY A 164 -2.82 -9.04 1.79
N PHE A 165 -2.09 -8.72 0.72
CA PHE A 165 -1.51 -9.74 -0.17
C PHE A 165 -0.56 -10.68 0.59
N MET A 166 0.31 -10.15 1.44
CA MET A 166 1.21 -10.96 2.26
C MET A 166 0.44 -11.91 3.18
N VAL A 167 -0.55 -11.39 3.90
CA VAL A 167 -1.38 -12.15 4.86
C VAL A 167 -2.20 -13.22 4.14
N SER A 168 -2.92 -12.85 3.08
CA SER A 168 -3.79 -13.79 2.33
C SER A 168 -3.03 -14.93 1.67
N ASN A 169 -1.79 -14.67 1.23
CA ASN A 169 -0.92 -15.68 0.65
C ASN A 169 0.01 -16.39 1.67
N ARG A 170 -0.16 -16.13 2.97
CA ARG A 170 0.63 -16.71 4.07
C ARG A 170 2.14 -16.56 3.87
N LEU A 171 2.56 -15.42 3.34
CA LEU A 171 3.97 -15.15 3.12
C LEU A 171 4.64 -14.76 4.43
N SER A 172 5.80 -15.37 4.74
CA SER A 172 6.63 -14.91 5.86
C SER A 172 7.11 -13.48 5.62
N PRO A 173 7.08 -12.60 6.63
CA PRO A 173 7.66 -11.27 6.54
C PRO A 173 9.19 -11.26 6.55
N ASP A 174 9.84 -12.39 6.87
CA ASP A 174 11.31 -12.50 6.98
C ASP A 174 12.01 -12.13 5.67
N GLY A 175 12.95 -11.18 5.76
CA GLY A 175 13.70 -10.66 4.61
C GLY A 175 12.81 -9.91 3.59
N MET A 176 11.58 -9.55 3.95
CA MET A 176 10.68 -8.78 3.10
C MET A 176 11.04 -7.29 3.18
N VAL A 177 11.07 -6.63 2.05
CA VAL A 177 11.10 -5.17 1.93
C VAL A 177 9.73 -4.69 1.48
N LEU A 178 9.15 -3.76 2.24
CA LEU A 178 7.92 -3.05 1.89
C LEU A 178 8.28 -1.69 1.31
N PHE A 179 8.01 -1.48 0.04
CA PHE A 179 8.25 -0.20 -0.64
C PHE A 179 6.96 0.62 -0.71
N SER A 180 7.09 1.95 -0.57
CA SER A 180 6.01 2.92 -0.79
C SER A 180 6.51 4.11 -1.62
N SER A 181 5.71 4.54 -2.59
CA SER A 181 5.99 5.77 -3.35
C SER A 181 5.69 7.04 -2.55
N GLY A 182 4.92 6.93 -1.47
CA GLY A 182 4.51 8.05 -0.62
C GLY A 182 5.47 8.32 0.54
N ARG A 183 5.21 9.43 1.25
CA ARG A 183 5.85 9.70 2.54
C ARG A 183 5.50 8.60 3.53
N MET A 184 6.41 8.33 4.46
CA MET A 184 6.27 7.31 5.50
C MET A 184 6.04 7.95 6.88
N PRO A 185 4.80 8.35 7.24
CA PRO A 185 4.44 8.80 8.59
C PRO A 185 4.34 7.62 9.57
N THR A 186 4.20 7.92 10.86
CA THR A 186 4.23 6.94 11.95
C THR A 186 3.18 5.83 11.84
N ASP A 187 1.99 6.14 11.33
CA ASP A 187 0.91 5.18 11.13
C ASP A 187 1.25 4.12 10.08
N MET A 188 1.97 4.49 9.01
CA MET A 188 2.46 3.52 8.02
C MET A 188 3.56 2.63 8.62
N ILE A 189 4.44 3.18 9.47
CA ILE A 189 5.46 2.37 10.15
C ILE A 189 4.82 1.42 11.15
N LYS A 190 3.78 1.84 11.88
CA LYS A 190 3.00 0.94 12.76
C LYS A 190 2.45 -0.26 12.00
N LYS A 191 1.92 -0.06 10.80
CA LYS A 191 1.41 -1.15 9.94
C LYS A 191 2.52 -2.15 9.57
N ALA A 192 3.72 -1.66 9.23
CA ALA A 192 4.87 -2.52 8.95
C ALA A 192 5.32 -3.31 10.19
N VAL A 193 5.31 -2.66 11.37
CA VAL A 193 5.58 -3.32 12.67
C VAL A 193 4.59 -4.45 12.92
N LEU A 194 3.28 -4.19 12.79
CA LEU A 194 2.22 -5.19 12.95
C LEU A 194 2.39 -6.36 11.97
N ALA A 195 2.79 -6.05 10.73
CA ALA A 195 3.02 -7.05 9.70
C ALA A 195 4.34 -7.84 9.88
N GLY A 196 5.17 -7.50 10.88
CA GLY A 196 6.46 -8.14 11.11
C GLY A 196 7.53 -7.83 10.06
N ILE A 197 7.32 -6.79 9.24
CA ILE A 197 8.24 -6.41 8.16
C ILE A 197 9.34 -5.50 8.71
N GLY A 198 10.57 -6.01 8.74
CA GLY A 198 11.71 -5.32 9.33
C GLY A 198 12.35 -4.22 8.46
N THR A 199 11.95 -4.07 7.20
CA THR A 199 12.51 -3.05 6.30
C THR A 199 11.42 -2.36 5.50
N VAL A 200 11.36 -1.03 5.64
CA VAL A 200 10.43 -0.18 4.87
C VAL A 200 11.23 0.80 4.02
N ALA A 201 11.01 0.77 2.72
CA ALA A 201 11.67 1.62 1.75
C ALA A 201 10.67 2.62 1.11
N GLY A 202 11.11 3.84 0.85
CA GLY A 202 10.28 4.84 0.21
C GLY A 202 11.04 5.72 -0.77
N LYS A 203 10.32 6.17 -1.80
CA LYS A 203 10.81 7.22 -2.70
C LYS A 203 11.04 8.53 -1.95
N GLU A 204 10.17 8.82 -0.98
CA GLU A 204 10.21 10.02 -0.15
C GLU A 204 10.90 9.75 1.19
N ASN A 205 11.23 10.80 1.93
CA ASN A 205 11.76 10.66 3.27
C ASN A 205 10.66 10.24 4.27
N PRO A 206 11.03 9.46 5.33
CA PRO A 206 10.18 9.31 6.51
C PRO A 206 10.10 10.61 7.30
N THR A 207 9.16 10.69 8.24
CA THR A 207 9.11 11.77 9.21
C THR A 207 10.07 11.50 10.39
N ALA A 208 10.46 12.53 11.13
CA ALA A 208 11.33 12.36 12.31
C ALA A 208 10.70 11.40 13.34
N ASP A 209 9.38 11.53 13.58
CA ASP A 209 8.66 10.66 14.49
C ASP A 209 8.62 9.19 14.01
N SER A 210 8.59 8.98 12.70
CA SER A 210 8.69 7.65 12.10
C SER A 210 10.06 7.01 12.33
N VAL A 211 11.13 7.79 12.24
CA VAL A 211 12.49 7.32 12.53
C VAL A 211 12.61 6.91 14.00
N ALA A 212 12.07 7.72 14.92
CA ALA A 212 12.05 7.38 16.35
C ALA A 212 11.25 6.09 16.63
N LEU A 213 10.09 5.93 15.97
CA LEU A 213 9.27 4.73 16.08
C LEU A 213 9.98 3.50 15.50
N ALA A 214 10.60 3.63 14.32
CA ALA A 214 11.34 2.57 13.67
C ALA A 214 12.50 2.07 14.55
N LYS A 215 13.25 3.00 15.17
CA LYS A 215 14.31 2.67 16.12
C LYS A 215 13.77 1.87 17.32
N LYS A 216 12.61 2.26 17.86
CA LYS A 216 11.97 1.55 18.98
C LYS A 216 11.61 0.10 18.63
N TYR A 217 11.18 -0.15 17.39
CA TYR A 217 10.69 -1.47 16.96
C TYR A 217 11.68 -2.25 16.10
N GLY A 218 12.92 -1.79 15.94
CA GLY A 218 13.94 -2.50 15.16
C GLY A 218 13.67 -2.52 13.66
N ILE A 219 12.98 -1.51 13.11
CA ILE A 219 12.74 -1.38 11.67
C ILE A 219 13.82 -0.53 11.01
N THR A 220 14.38 -1.01 9.92
CA THR A 220 15.23 -0.23 9.02
C THR A 220 14.37 0.58 8.06
N LEU A 221 14.56 1.90 8.03
CA LEU A 221 13.91 2.79 7.06
C LEU A 221 14.89 3.16 5.95
N ILE A 222 14.43 3.05 4.72
CA ILE A 222 15.16 3.46 3.53
C ILE A 222 14.40 4.64 2.91
N GLY A 223 15.00 5.82 2.99
CA GLY A 223 14.46 7.04 2.39
C GLY A 223 15.10 7.37 1.04
N ARG A 224 14.42 8.18 0.22
CA ARG A 224 14.90 8.69 -1.07
C ARG A 224 15.40 7.59 -2.01
N LEU A 225 14.75 6.42 -1.97
CA LEU A 225 15.13 5.30 -2.82
C LEU A 225 14.96 5.65 -4.29
N SER A 226 16.02 5.44 -5.06
CA SER A 226 16.09 5.66 -6.50
C SER A 226 17.06 4.67 -7.14
N PRO A 227 17.08 4.51 -8.47
CA PRO A 227 18.10 3.71 -9.14
C PRO A 227 19.55 4.16 -8.89
N ASN A 228 19.75 5.39 -8.41
CA ASN A 228 21.07 5.99 -8.17
C ASN A 228 21.53 5.95 -6.71
N GLY A 229 20.68 5.45 -5.78
CA GLY A 229 21.02 5.35 -4.36
C GLY A 229 19.85 5.59 -3.42
N TYR A 230 20.16 5.55 -2.13
CA TYR A 230 19.18 5.64 -1.04
C TYR A 230 19.82 6.14 0.25
N VAL A 231 19.00 6.47 1.25
CA VAL A 231 19.43 6.84 2.60
C VAL A 231 18.94 5.78 3.58
N VAL A 232 19.81 5.30 4.45
CA VAL A 232 19.45 4.34 5.54
C VAL A 232 19.20 5.09 6.83
N LEU A 233 18.13 4.77 7.54
CA LEU A 233 17.70 5.36 8.81
C LEU A 233 17.15 4.28 9.74
N PRO A 234 17.34 4.36 11.11
CA PRO A 234 18.32 5.23 11.76
C PRO A 234 19.76 4.76 11.53
N GLU A 235 20.69 5.70 11.63
CA GLU A 235 22.08 5.33 11.89
C GLU A 235 22.22 4.98 13.39
N ASP A 236 23.07 4.01 13.72
CA ASP A 236 23.37 3.59 15.08
C ASP A 236 24.09 4.70 15.89
#